data_8781f5dea19a6f56dfe0db4aaacdc737
#
_entry.id   8781f5dea19a6f56dfe0db4aaacdc737
#
_cell.length_a   1.000
_cell.length_b   1.000
_cell.length_c   1.000
_cell.angle_alpha   90.00
_cell.angle_beta   90.00
_cell.angle_gamma   90.00
#
_symmetry.space_group_name_H-M   'P 1'
#
loop_
_entity.id
_entity.type
_entity.pdbx_description
1 polymer ?
#
loop_
_entity_poly.entity_id
_entity_poly.type
_entity_poly.pdbx_seq_one_letter_code
_entity_poly.pdbx_strand_id
1 'polypeptide(L)'
;VTSPVATPPRTRARIRHISALDGIRGAAVAGVLLFHGGHLNGGYLGVDTFFVLSGFLITSLLLAEIGSTVHVNLGAFWARRARRLLPALGVMLLGVAAYAALIAPPEQLHLIRMDALATVAYVANWRAVFSGFNYWALFTAPSPLDHTWSLAIEEQFYVIWPLVVTGLLAMGRRGADRSAEAVAKRILVTAVVLGAVSAFLSLAFYSWYGANRVYYGTDTRAFAILAGIALAALIALLGPVTARRPRLALEVVGIGSALFLTAAAFSLKGQSLVLYRGGLLACSVAAAIVVAASVQPAPGPLSKLLSIRPLTALGLISYGVYLYHWPIFVWLSPARTHLHGWPLFVVRVAVTIAVAVISYRFVEQPIRHGWRPAIRTGVVYPAAAALVVVALLIGTAGYRPPPHGAVTTDAATAAATRAR
;
A
#
# COMPACT_ATOMS: atom_id res chain seq x y z
N VAL A 1 22.34 -51.22 17.73
CA VAL A 1 21.99 -50.36 16.57
C VAL A 1 20.82 -49.53 16.98
N THR A 2 21.07 -48.29 17.48
CA THR A 2 20.01 -47.33 17.84
C THR A 2 19.61 -46.57 16.59
N SER A 3 18.38 -46.78 16.14
CA SER A 3 17.80 -46.01 15.03
C SER A 3 17.78 -44.52 15.35
N PRO A 4 18.15 -43.62 14.42
CA PRO A 4 18.09 -42.17 14.65
C PRO A 4 16.62 -41.75 14.82
N VAL A 5 16.33 -41.13 15.96
CA VAL A 5 15.03 -40.50 16.24
C VAL A 5 14.84 -39.39 15.21
N ALA A 6 13.87 -39.57 14.31
CA ALA A 6 13.51 -38.55 13.32
C ALA A 6 13.04 -37.30 14.04
N THR A 7 13.77 -36.22 13.90
CA THR A 7 13.39 -34.91 14.40
C THR A 7 12.06 -34.50 13.73
N PRO A 8 11.00 -34.15 14.46
CA PRO A 8 9.74 -33.77 13.85
C PRO A 8 9.94 -32.52 12.99
N PRO A 9 9.24 -32.39 11.86
CA PRO A 9 9.38 -31.25 10.98
C PRO A 9 9.01 -29.97 11.75
N ARG A 10 9.94 -29.02 11.82
CA ARG A 10 9.75 -27.71 12.47
C ARG A 10 8.52 -27.05 11.86
N THR A 11 7.43 -27.01 12.59
CA THR A 11 6.19 -26.30 12.22
C THR A 11 6.51 -24.83 12.07
N ARG A 12 6.38 -24.29 10.84
CA ARG A 12 6.51 -22.87 10.58
C ARG A 12 5.53 -22.11 11.47
N ALA A 13 6.01 -21.14 12.24
CA ALA A 13 5.17 -20.23 13.01
C ALA A 13 4.18 -19.54 12.07
N ARG A 14 2.90 -19.91 12.16
CA ARG A 14 1.81 -19.29 11.42
C ARG A 14 1.18 -18.25 12.33
N ILE A 15 1.21 -16.98 11.94
CA ILE A 15 0.38 -15.97 12.58
C ILE A 15 -1.08 -16.38 12.37
N ARG A 16 -1.87 -16.44 13.46
CA ARG A 16 -3.30 -16.71 13.40
C ARG A 16 -3.97 -15.67 12.48
N HIS A 17 -4.83 -16.12 11.59
CA HIS A 17 -5.64 -15.22 10.76
C HIS A 17 -6.58 -14.41 11.65
N ILE A 18 -6.59 -13.09 11.47
CA ILE A 18 -7.40 -12.15 12.24
C ILE A 18 -8.35 -11.45 11.27
N SER A 19 -9.62 -11.86 11.27
CA SER A 19 -10.64 -11.35 10.33
C SER A 19 -10.82 -9.84 10.39
N ALA A 20 -10.65 -9.23 11.57
CA ALA A 20 -10.74 -7.78 11.72
C ALA A 20 -9.68 -7.01 10.91
N LEU A 21 -8.48 -7.59 10.67
CA LEU A 21 -7.47 -6.96 9.81
C LEU A 21 -7.92 -6.94 8.34
N ASP A 22 -8.61 -7.98 7.88
CA ASP A 22 -9.20 -7.96 6.55
C ASP A 22 -10.35 -6.94 6.50
N GLY A 23 -11.14 -6.83 7.57
CA GLY A 23 -12.18 -5.79 7.65
C GLY A 23 -11.62 -4.36 7.60
N ILE A 24 -10.49 -4.09 8.28
CA ILE A 24 -9.81 -2.79 8.18
C ILE A 24 -9.36 -2.53 6.75
N ARG A 25 -8.82 -3.53 6.05
CA ARG A 25 -8.47 -3.41 4.63
C ARG A 25 -9.67 -3.15 3.76
N GLY A 26 -10.79 -3.82 4.04
CA GLY A 26 -12.07 -3.61 3.33
C GLY A 26 -12.58 -2.19 3.50
N ALA A 27 -12.60 -1.66 4.72
CA ALA A 27 -12.98 -0.28 5.00
C ALA A 27 -12.04 0.73 4.32
N ALA A 28 -10.73 0.49 4.39
CA ALA A 28 -9.73 1.34 3.76
C ALA A 28 -9.89 1.42 2.24
N VAL A 29 -10.06 0.28 1.55
CA VAL A 29 -10.24 0.29 0.09
C VAL A 29 -11.60 0.88 -0.30
N ALA A 30 -12.66 0.68 0.48
CA ALA A 30 -13.95 1.32 0.25
C ALA A 30 -13.82 2.86 0.33
N GLY A 31 -13.08 3.38 1.31
CA GLY A 31 -12.76 4.80 1.41
C GLY A 31 -12.05 5.32 0.17
N VAL A 32 -11.04 4.60 -0.33
CA VAL A 32 -10.30 4.96 -1.55
C VAL A 32 -11.22 4.97 -2.78
N LEU A 33 -12.09 3.98 -2.94
CA LEU A 33 -13.06 3.95 -4.05
C LEU A 33 -13.99 5.16 -4.02
N LEU A 34 -14.55 5.48 -2.85
CA LEU A 34 -15.44 6.63 -2.65
C LEU A 34 -14.71 7.95 -2.93
N PHE A 35 -13.44 8.08 -2.54
CA PHE A 35 -12.61 9.24 -2.83
C PHE A 35 -12.42 9.44 -4.34
N HIS A 36 -11.97 8.40 -5.04
CA HIS A 36 -11.75 8.47 -6.48
C HIS A 36 -13.06 8.57 -7.28
N GLY A 37 -14.19 8.19 -6.68
CA GLY A 37 -15.52 8.44 -7.22
C GLY A 37 -16.06 9.85 -6.96
N GLY A 38 -15.34 10.68 -6.18
CA GLY A 38 -15.78 12.04 -5.83
C GLY A 38 -16.85 12.10 -4.73
N HIS A 39 -17.04 11.01 -3.97
CA HIS A 39 -18.11 10.91 -2.96
C HIS A 39 -17.61 11.03 -1.51
N LEU A 40 -16.27 11.02 -1.27
CA LEU A 40 -15.69 11.11 0.08
C LEU A 40 -14.38 11.89 0.04
N ASN A 41 -14.36 13.08 0.62
CA ASN A 41 -13.23 14.01 0.52
C ASN A 41 -11.90 13.48 1.06
N GLY A 42 -11.93 12.78 2.20
CA GLY A 42 -10.74 12.25 2.89
C GLY A 42 -10.57 10.73 2.74
N GLY A 43 -11.27 10.09 1.79
CA GLY A 43 -11.17 8.63 1.60
C GLY A 43 -9.76 8.15 1.21
N TYR A 44 -8.90 9.05 0.72
CA TYR A 44 -7.47 8.79 0.48
C TYR A 44 -6.70 8.39 1.77
N LEU A 45 -7.21 8.71 2.97
CA LEU A 45 -6.64 8.25 4.25
C LEU A 45 -6.69 6.72 4.41
N GLY A 46 -7.46 6.02 3.58
CA GLY A 46 -7.39 4.57 3.45
C GLY A 46 -5.98 4.09 3.09
N VAL A 47 -5.21 4.87 2.32
CA VAL A 47 -3.81 4.55 1.97
C VAL A 47 -2.91 4.57 3.22
N ASP A 48 -3.09 5.54 4.12
CA ASP A 48 -2.35 5.58 5.39
C ASP A 48 -2.65 4.35 6.25
N THR A 49 -3.91 3.93 6.26
CA THR A 49 -4.33 2.70 6.95
C THR A 49 -3.66 1.45 6.33
N PHE A 50 -3.51 1.38 5.01
CA PHE A 50 -2.75 0.31 4.35
C PHE A 50 -1.27 0.35 4.73
N PHE A 51 -0.65 1.52 4.78
CA PHE A 51 0.74 1.67 5.20
C PHE A 51 0.96 1.15 6.63
N VAL A 52 0.11 1.53 7.57
CA VAL A 52 0.15 1.01 8.96
C VAL A 52 0.00 -0.51 8.99
N LEU A 53 -0.99 -1.06 8.29
CA LEU A 53 -1.22 -2.50 8.21
C LEU A 53 -0.03 -3.24 7.60
N SER A 54 0.60 -2.69 6.57
CA SER A 54 1.76 -3.26 5.90
C SER A 54 2.96 -3.32 6.83
N GLY A 55 3.26 -2.22 7.53
CA GLY A 55 4.32 -2.18 8.54
C GLY A 55 4.11 -3.18 9.67
N PHE A 56 2.89 -3.23 10.21
CA PHE A 56 2.49 -4.16 11.26
C PHE A 56 2.66 -5.63 10.84
N LEU A 57 2.10 -6.00 9.71
CA LEU A 57 2.08 -7.40 9.26
C LEU A 57 3.47 -7.91 8.88
N ILE A 58 4.26 -7.11 8.17
CA ILE A 58 5.63 -7.49 7.80
C ILE A 58 6.46 -7.72 9.04
N THR A 59 6.44 -6.76 9.97
CA THR A 59 7.28 -6.84 11.18
C THR A 59 6.84 -8.00 12.07
N SER A 60 5.53 -8.21 12.22
CA SER A 60 5.01 -9.37 12.95
C SER A 60 5.47 -10.70 12.37
N LEU A 61 5.50 -10.82 11.02
CA LEU A 61 6.01 -12.02 10.33
C LEU A 61 7.50 -12.23 10.56
N LEU A 62 8.30 -11.16 10.48
CA LEU A 62 9.75 -11.23 10.69
C LEU A 62 10.09 -11.57 12.14
N LEU A 63 9.40 -10.97 13.11
CA LEU A 63 9.58 -11.28 14.54
C LEU A 63 9.18 -12.72 14.86
N ALA A 64 8.09 -13.23 14.28
CA ALA A 64 7.68 -14.63 14.43
C ALA A 64 8.71 -15.60 13.82
N GLU A 65 9.32 -15.25 12.68
CA GLU A 65 10.39 -16.05 12.06
C GLU A 65 11.65 -16.05 12.95
N ILE A 66 12.07 -14.89 13.47
CA ILE A 66 13.21 -14.77 14.39
C ILE A 66 12.97 -15.59 15.67
N GLY A 67 11.77 -15.51 16.24
CA GLY A 67 11.41 -16.28 17.44
C GLY A 67 11.47 -17.79 17.25
N SER A 68 11.30 -18.29 16.02
CA SER A 68 11.33 -19.72 15.72
C SER A 68 12.68 -20.24 15.22
N THR A 69 13.49 -19.41 14.56
CA THR A 69 14.70 -19.85 13.81
C THR A 69 15.95 -19.04 14.13
N VAL A 70 15.83 -17.92 14.85
CA VAL A 70 16.92 -16.97 15.16
C VAL A 70 17.59 -16.42 13.88
N HIS A 71 16.93 -16.47 12.75
CA HIS A 71 17.36 -15.85 11.49
C HIS A 71 16.17 -15.47 10.62
N VAL A 72 16.44 -14.64 9.60
CA VAL A 72 15.45 -14.24 8.59
C VAL A 72 15.84 -14.84 7.25
N ASN A 73 14.95 -15.59 6.63
CA ASN A 73 15.15 -16.08 5.27
C ASN A 73 14.60 -15.07 4.25
N LEU A 74 15.48 -14.12 3.86
CA LEU A 74 15.16 -13.05 2.93
C LEU A 74 14.61 -13.56 1.59
N GLY A 75 15.27 -14.58 1.01
CA GLY A 75 14.84 -15.15 -0.28
C GLY A 75 13.43 -15.75 -0.21
N ALA A 76 13.14 -16.51 0.85
CA ALA A 76 11.80 -17.05 1.07
C ALA A 76 10.77 -15.94 1.35
N PHE A 77 11.16 -14.88 2.05
CA PHE A 77 10.31 -13.73 2.32
C PHE A 77 9.90 -13.03 1.02
N TRP A 78 10.87 -12.61 0.20
CA TRP A 78 10.60 -11.93 -1.06
C TRP A 78 9.88 -12.81 -2.07
N ALA A 79 10.20 -14.10 -2.15
CA ALA A 79 9.48 -15.04 -3.01
C ALA A 79 8.00 -15.17 -2.63
N ARG A 80 7.65 -15.15 -1.32
CA ARG A 80 6.25 -15.13 -0.87
C ARG A 80 5.54 -13.84 -1.27
N ARG A 81 6.21 -12.69 -1.18
CA ARG A 81 5.66 -11.40 -1.58
C ARG A 81 5.47 -11.30 -3.09
N ALA A 82 6.50 -11.66 -3.86
CA ALA A 82 6.42 -11.69 -5.32
C ALA A 82 5.22 -12.52 -5.82
N ARG A 83 5.05 -13.76 -5.30
CA ARG A 83 3.90 -14.61 -5.65
C ARG A 83 2.54 -14.01 -5.27
N ARG A 84 2.51 -13.10 -4.30
CA ARG A 84 1.27 -12.45 -3.87
C ARG A 84 0.93 -11.23 -4.70
N LEU A 85 1.91 -10.45 -5.13
CA LEU A 85 1.72 -9.09 -5.64
C LEU A 85 1.95 -9.01 -7.17
N LEU A 86 3.02 -9.64 -7.69
CA LEU A 86 3.37 -9.52 -9.10
C LEU A 86 2.34 -10.08 -10.08
N PRO A 87 1.59 -11.17 -9.80
CA PRO A 87 0.63 -11.68 -10.77
C PRO A 87 -0.50 -10.67 -11.08
N ALA A 88 -1.10 -10.08 -10.06
CA ALA A 88 -2.16 -9.08 -10.26
C ALA A 88 -1.61 -7.80 -10.88
N LEU A 89 -0.41 -7.34 -10.47
CA LEU A 89 0.27 -6.20 -11.07
C LEU A 89 0.53 -6.43 -12.57
N GLY A 90 1.00 -7.62 -12.95
CA GLY A 90 1.21 -7.99 -14.35
C GLY A 90 -0.08 -7.93 -15.18
N VAL A 91 -1.18 -8.47 -14.65
CA VAL A 91 -2.49 -8.41 -15.32
C VAL A 91 -2.95 -6.96 -15.49
N MET A 92 -2.80 -6.13 -14.46
CA MET A 92 -3.15 -4.70 -14.55
C MET A 92 -2.31 -3.98 -15.61
N LEU A 93 -1.01 -4.19 -15.63
CA LEU A 93 -0.12 -3.55 -16.61
C LEU A 93 -0.38 -4.01 -18.04
N LEU A 94 -0.72 -5.29 -18.27
CA LEU A 94 -1.18 -5.79 -19.57
C LEU A 94 -2.50 -5.15 -20.00
N GLY A 95 -3.44 -4.97 -19.07
CA GLY A 95 -4.68 -4.23 -19.32
C GLY A 95 -4.42 -2.77 -19.70
N VAL A 96 -3.47 -2.11 -19.03
CA VAL A 96 -3.05 -0.73 -19.37
C VAL A 96 -2.33 -0.69 -20.73
N ALA A 97 -1.51 -1.69 -21.07
CA ALA A 97 -0.90 -1.79 -22.40
C ALA A 97 -1.94 -1.93 -23.50
N ALA A 98 -2.96 -2.77 -23.30
CA ALA A 98 -4.09 -2.90 -24.23
C ALA A 98 -4.90 -1.59 -24.33
N TYR A 99 -5.17 -0.92 -23.22
CA TYR A 99 -5.80 0.40 -23.22
C TYR A 99 -4.97 1.41 -24.02
N ALA A 100 -3.67 1.45 -23.83
CA ALA A 100 -2.78 2.36 -24.56
C ALA A 100 -2.78 2.08 -26.08
N ALA A 101 -2.77 0.80 -26.46
CA ALA A 101 -2.75 0.41 -27.88
C ALA A 101 -4.06 0.68 -28.61
N LEU A 102 -5.20 0.53 -27.95
CA LEU A 102 -6.51 0.46 -28.60
C LEU A 102 -7.39 1.69 -28.37
N ILE A 103 -7.15 2.44 -27.28
CA ILE A 103 -8.13 3.41 -26.77
C ILE A 103 -7.52 4.76 -26.44
N ALA A 104 -6.30 4.78 -25.87
CA ALA A 104 -5.69 6.01 -25.38
C ALA A 104 -5.36 6.97 -26.53
N PRO A 105 -5.61 8.27 -26.37
CA PRO A 105 -5.20 9.24 -27.37
C PRO A 105 -3.67 9.35 -27.43
N PRO A 106 -3.08 9.62 -28.62
CA PRO A 106 -1.63 9.61 -28.84
C PRO A 106 -0.84 10.50 -27.89
N GLU A 107 -1.39 11.63 -27.47
CA GLU A 107 -0.79 12.57 -26.52
C GLU A 107 -0.61 12.01 -25.10
N GLN A 108 -1.41 11.02 -24.71
CA GLN A 108 -1.28 10.36 -23.40
C GLN A 108 -0.25 9.21 -23.41
N LEU A 109 0.13 8.69 -24.57
CA LEU A 109 0.97 7.48 -24.66
C LEU A 109 2.34 7.65 -23.99
N HIS A 110 2.94 8.85 -24.09
CA HIS A 110 4.20 9.13 -23.40
C HIS A 110 4.07 9.07 -21.88
N LEU A 111 3.03 9.71 -21.35
CA LEU A 111 2.75 9.72 -19.92
C LEU A 111 2.54 8.29 -19.41
N ILE A 112 1.66 7.52 -20.09
CA ILE A 112 1.37 6.12 -19.75
C ILE A 112 2.65 5.27 -19.78
N ARG A 113 3.51 5.42 -20.79
CA ARG A 113 4.79 4.71 -20.90
C ARG A 113 5.68 4.98 -19.70
N MET A 114 5.89 6.25 -19.40
CA MET A 114 6.81 6.65 -18.33
C MET A 114 6.29 6.23 -16.95
N ASP A 115 4.98 6.32 -16.71
CA ASP A 115 4.34 5.88 -15.47
C ASP A 115 4.38 4.36 -15.34
N ALA A 116 4.19 3.63 -16.44
CA ALA A 116 4.28 2.18 -16.46
C ALA A 116 5.69 1.67 -16.13
N LEU A 117 6.72 2.28 -16.73
CA LEU A 117 8.11 1.95 -16.42
C LEU A 117 8.45 2.27 -14.96
N ALA A 118 8.00 3.43 -14.46
CA ALA A 118 8.18 3.80 -13.06
C ALA A 118 7.43 2.86 -12.09
N THR A 119 6.25 2.37 -12.49
CA THR A 119 5.47 1.38 -11.73
C THR A 119 6.20 0.04 -11.66
N VAL A 120 6.72 -0.46 -12.78
CA VAL A 120 7.51 -1.71 -12.84
C VAL A 120 8.77 -1.60 -11.98
N ALA A 121 9.42 -0.43 -11.98
CA ALA A 121 10.61 -0.16 -11.19
C ALA A 121 10.32 0.20 -9.71
N TYR A 122 9.04 0.26 -9.30
CA TYR A 122 8.62 0.70 -7.96
C TYR A 122 9.13 2.09 -7.56
N VAL A 123 9.21 3.01 -8.53
CA VAL A 123 9.61 4.42 -8.33
C VAL A 123 8.54 5.42 -8.81
N ALA A 124 7.30 4.97 -8.97
CA ALA A 124 6.19 5.80 -9.44
C ALA A 124 5.96 7.03 -8.56
N ASN A 125 6.16 6.92 -7.24
CA ASN A 125 6.07 8.03 -6.31
C ASN A 125 7.16 9.10 -6.55
N TRP A 126 8.40 8.69 -6.80
CA TRP A 126 9.49 9.63 -7.11
C TRP A 126 9.31 10.27 -8.49
N ARG A 127 8.83 9.49 -9.47
CA ARG A 127 8.44 10.07 -10.75
C ARG A 127 7.37 11.16 -10.57
N ALA A 128 6.33 10.92 -9.75
CA ALA A 128 5.31 11.93 -9.46
C ALA A 128 5.89 13.18 -8.79
N VAL A 129 6.87 13.03 -7.87
CA VAL A 129 7.61 14.15 -7.27
C VAL A 129 8.35 14.97 -8.31
N PHE A 130 9.11 14.32 -9.20
CA PHE A 130 10.01 15.02 -10.15
C PHE A 130 9.30 15.52 -11.41
N SER A 131 8.15 14.97 -11.78
CA SER A 131 7.36 15.44 -12.92
C SER A 131 6.52 16.69 -12.62
N GLY A 132 6.49 17.15 -11.37
CA GLY A 132 5.64 18.26 -10.95
C GLY A 132 4.14 17.93 -10.97
N PHE A 133 3.80 16.64 -11.08
CA PHE A 133 2.42 16.17 -11.15
C PHE A 133 1.66 16.52 -9.87
N ASN A 134 0.47 17.11 -10.01
CA ASN A 134 -0.37 17.46 -8.87
C ASN A 134 -1.41 16.37 -8.62
N TYR A 135 -1.25 15.60 -7.54
CA TYR A 135 -2.20 14.56 -7.12
C TYR A 135 -3.65 15.08 -7.01
N TRP A 136 -3.81 16.32 -6.58
CA TRP A 136 -5.13 16.91 -6.35
C TRP A 136 -5.78 17.41 -7.65
N ALA A 137 -5.07 17.38 -8.78
CA ALA A 137 -5.58 17.68 -10.12
C ALA A 137 -5.90 16.42 -10.95
N LEU A 138 -5.98 15.24 -10.30
CA LEU A 138 -6.19 13.92 -10.91
C LEU A 138 -7.37 13.81 -11.89
N PHE A 139 -8.32 14.73 -11.83
CA PHE A 139 -9.57 14.61 -12.59
C PHE A 139 -9.55 15.30 -13.97
N THR A 140 -8.47 15.98 -14.35
CA THR A 140 -8.40 16.74 -15.60
C THR A 140 -7.87 15.92 -16.77
N ALA A 141 -6.81 15.12 -16.60
CA ALA A 141 -6.27 14.20 -17.61
C ALA A 141 -5.45 13.09 -16.95
N PRO A 142 -6.07 12.15 -16.22
CA PRO A 142 -5.35 11.21 -15.38
C PRO A 142 -4.64 10.12 -16.19
N SER A 143 -3.42 9.78 -15.77
CA SER A 143 -2.80 8.52 -16.16
C SER A 143 -3.52 7.34 -15.48
N PRO A 144 -3.76 6.22 -16.18
CA PRO A 144 -4.35 5.03 -15.56
C PRO A 144 -3.48 4.41 -14.47
N LEU A 145 -2.27 4.94 -14.25
CA LEU A 145 -1.29 4.43 -13.29
C LEU A 145 -1.00 5.40 -12.13
N ASP A 146 -1.68 6.56 -12.06
CA ASP A 146 -1.41 7.57 -11.03
C ASP A 146 -1.48 7.04 -9.60
N HIS A 147 -2.35 6.05 -9.32
CA HIS A 147 -2.51 5.47 -8.00
C HIS A 147 -1.34 4.57 -7.56
N THR A 148 -0.43 4.19 -8.46
CA THR A 148 0.66 3.25 -8.17
C THR A 148 1.78 3.84 -7.32
N TRP A 149 1.75 5.15 -7.07
CA TRP A 149 2.72 5.81 -6.18
C TRP A 149 2.75 5.22 -4.77
N SER A 150 1.61 4.90 -4.20
CA SER A 150 1.54 4.33 -2.85
C SER A 150 2.06 2.90 -2.82
N LEU A 151 1.77 2.11 -3.86
CA LEU A 151 2.33 0.78 -4.04
C LEU A 151 3.86 0.83 -4.12
N ALA A 152 4.42 1.83 -4.81
CA ALA A 152 5.87 2.02 -4.89
C ALA A 152 6.49 2.22 -3.49
N ILE A 153 5.89 3.05 -2.63
CA ILE A 153 6.34 3.24 -1.24
C ILE A 153 6.29 1.92 -0.46
N GLU A 154 5.18 1.17 -0.53
CA GLU A 154 5.07 -0.11 0.17
C GLU A 154 6.13 -1.12 -0.27
N GLU A 155 6.36 -1.26 -1.58
CA GLU A 155 7.32 -2.20 -2.12
C GLU A 155 8.77 -1.83 -1.78
N GLN A 156 9.11 -0.54 -1.75
CA GLN A 156 10.39 -0.06 -1.25
C GLN A 156 10.61 -0.53 0.20
N PHE A 157 9.58 -0.42 1.05
CA PHE A 157 9.66 -0.96 2.41
C PHE A 157 9.75 -2.48 2.45
N TYR A 158 9.07 -3.20 1.55
CA TYR A 158 9.15 -4.66 1.46
C TYR A 158 10.54 -5.16 1.06
N VAL A 159 11.31 -4.35 0.36
CA VAL A 159 12.72 -4.65 0.04
C VAL A 159 13.63 -4.26 1.20
N ILE A 160 13.52 -3.02 1.70
CA ILE A 160 14.48 -2.44 2.65
C ILE A 160 14.27 -2.97 4.06
N TRP A 161 13.03 -3.08 4.53
CA TRP A 161 12.74 -3.38 5.94
C TRP A 161 13.25 -4.75 6.41
N PRO A 162 13.12 -5.85 5.66
CA PRO A 162 13.71 -7.13 6.05
C PRO A 162 15.23 -7.08 6.14
N LEU A 163 15.90 -6.26 5.32
CA LEU A 163 17.35 -6.05 5.42
C LEU A 163 17.70 -5.31 6.71
N VAL A 164 16.97 -4.25 7.05
CA VAL A 164 17.14 -3.53 8.31
C VAL A 164 16.97 -4.47 9.50
N VAL A 165 15.89 -5.27 9.53
CA VAL A 165 15.63 -6.23 10.61
C VAL A 165 16.74 -7.28 10.69
N THR A 166 17.26 -7.76 9.57
CA THR A 166 18.40 -8.69 9.53
C THR A 166 19.67 -8.02 10.08
N GLY A 167 19.92 -6.75 9.74
CA GLY A 167 21.01 -5.96 10.30
C GLY A 167 20.86 -5.78 11.82
N LEU A 168 19.67 -5.43 12.31
CA LEU A 168 19.39 -5.29 13.75
C LEU A 168 19.57 -6.62 14.50
N LEU A 169 19.22 -7.76 13.89
CA LEU A 169 19.49 -9.08 14.44
C LEU A 169 21.00 -9.36 14.49
N ALA A 170 21.75 -9.00 13.44
CA ALA A 170 23.19 -9.21 13.35
C ALA A 170 24.00 -8.35 14.35
N MET A 171 23.47 -7.20 14.79
CA MET A 171 24.07 -6.37 15.83
C MET A 171 24.14 -7.07 17.19
N GLY A 172 23.30 -8.09 17.43
CA GLY A 172 23.37 -8.92 18.63
C GLY A 172 24.61 -9.81 18.63
N ARG A 173 25.43 -9.72 19.69
CA ARG A 173 26.71 -10.45 19.74
C ARG A 173 26.51 -11.97 19.83
N ARG A 174 25.78 -12.50 20.82
CA ARG A 174 25.40 -13.93 20.94
C ARG A 174 24.29 -14.12 21.99
N GLY A 175 23.64 -15.31 22.00
CA GLY A 175 22.69 -15.70 23.03
C GLY A 175 21.46 -14.77 23.16
N ALA A 176 21.18 -14.25 24.34
CA ALA A 176 20.01 -13.42 24.66
C ALA A 176 19.89 -12.16 23.79
N ASP A 177 21.02 -11.62 23.29
CA ASP A 177 21.03 -10.45 22.40
C ASP A 177 20.39 -10.69 21.02
N ARG A 178 20.23 -11.96 20.60
CA ARG A 178 19.56 -12.37 19.37
C ARG A 178 18.15 -12.90 19.59
N SER A 179 17.62 -12.78 20.80
CA SER A 179 16.25 -13.14 21.09
C SER A 179 15.27 -12.24 20.30
N ALA A 180 14.07 -12.77 20.06
CA ALA A 180 13.02 -11.99 19.42
C ALA A 180 12.68 -10.73 20.20
N GLU A 181 12.78 -10.77 21.54
CA GLU A 181 12.57 -9.61 22.42
C GLU A 181 13.64 -8.54 22.22
N ALA A 182 14.93 -8.91 22.23
CA ALA A 182 16.03 -7.97 22.01
C ALA A 182 15.94 -7.30 20.63
N VAL A 183 15.59 -8.08 19.60
CA VAL A 183 15.37 -7.55 18.25
C VAL A 183 14.13 -6.64 18.22
N ALA A 184 13.04 -6.99 18.88
CA ALA A 184 11.83 -6.16 18.95
C ALA A 184 12.13 -4.81 19.63
N LYS A 185 12.96 -4.76 20.69
CA LYS A 185 13.40 -3.50 21.31
C LYS A 185 14.16 -2.61 20.31
N ARG A 186 15.11 -3.20 19.55
CA ARG A 186 15.86 -2.46 18.51
C ARG A 186 14.94 -1.97 17.41
N ILE A 187 14.02 -2.82 16.95
CA ILE A 187 13.00 -2.45 15.95
C ILE A 187 12.15 -1.28 16.45
N LEU A 188 11.67 -1.33 17.69
CA LEU A 188 10.84 -0.26 18.27
C LEU A 188 11.60 1.08 18.28
N VAL A 189 12.83 1.08 18.77
CA VAL A 189 13.66 2.30 18.80
C VAL A 189 13.91 2.82 17.38
N THR A 190 14.29 1.94 16.45
CA THR A 190 14.54 2.31 15.05
C THR A 190 13.28 2.90 14.41
N ALA A 191 12.12 2.26 14.62
CA ALA A 191 10.85 2.72 14.04
C ALA A 191 10.40 4.06 14.61
N VAL A 192 10.57 4.28 15.93
CA VAL A 192 10.23 5.56 16.56
C VAL A 192 11.15 6.67 16.08
N VAL A 193 12.48 6.44 16.04
CA VAL A 193 13.45 7.44 15.58
C VAL A 193 13.22 7.79 14.11
N LEU A 194 13.14 6.80 13.23
CA LEU A 194 12.91 7.04 11.79
C LEU A 194 11.52 7.63 11.55
N GLY A 195 10.51 7.24 12.33
CA GLY A 195 9.16 7.80 12.26
C GLY A 195 9.14 9.28 12.66
N ALA A 196 9.85 9.65 13.73
CA ALA A 196 10.00 11.04 14.13
C ALA A 196 10.74 11.87 13.09
N VAL A 197 11.82 11.34 12.50
CA VAL A 197 12.55 11.99 11.39
C VAL A 197 11.61 12.17 10.18
N SER A 198 10.87 11.14 9.78
CA SER A 198 9.92 11.23 8.67
C SER A 198 8.82 12.28 8.91
N ALA A 199 8.26 12.32 10.12
CA ALA A 199 7.27 13.32 10.51
C ALA A 199 7.86 14.74 10.49
N PHE A 200 9.08 14.92 10.98
CA PHE A 200 9.79 16.20 10.91
C PHE A 200 10.04 16.63 9.46
N LEU A 201 10.53 15.73 8.59
CA LEU A 201 10.71 16.01 7.18
C LEU A 201 9.39 16.37 6.49
N SER A 202 8.29 15.71 6.86
CA SER A 202 6.95 16.05 6.36
C SER A 202 6.57 17.49 6.67
N LEU A 203 6.82 17.96 7.89
CA LEU A 203 6.56 19.33 8.32
C LEU A 203 7.49 20.33 7.62
N ALA A 204 8.79 20.06 7.60
CA ALA A 204 9.80 20.94 7.02
C ALA A 204 9.61 21.11 5.50
N PHE A 205 9.44 20.00 4.78
CA PHE A 205 9.33 20.02 3.31
C PHE A 205 8.01 20.59 2.83
N TYR A 206 6.95 20.54 3.63
CA TYR A 206 5.70 21.21 3.27
C TYR A 206 5.90 22.71 3.06
N SER A 207 6.65 23.36 3.94
CA SER A 207 6.91 24.81 3.85
C SER A 207 7.79 25.19 2.65
N TRP A 208 8.65 24.28 2.16
CA TRP A 208 9.59 24.55 1.06
C TRP A 208 9.11 24.06 -0.29
N TYR A 209 8.44 22.93 -0.35
CA TYR A 209 8.12 22.22 -1.59
C TYR A 209 6.62 21.96 -1.80
N GLY A 210 5.79 22.29 -0.80
CA GLY A 210 4.33 22.15 -0.87
C GLY A 210 3.82 20.72 -0.70
N ALA A 211 2.50 20.58 -0.84
CA ALA A 211 1.74 19.37 -0.53
C ALA A 211 2.15 18.14 -1.34
N ASN A 212 2.41 18.29 -2.63
CA ASN A 212 2.71 17.15 -3.52
C ASN A 212 4.02 16.45 -3.13
N ARG A 213 5.09 17.20 -2.84
CA ARG A 213 6.37 16.63 -2.42
C ARG A 213 6.20 15.80 -1.14
N VAL A 214 5.45 16.32 -0.20
CA VAL A 214 5.19 15.64 1.08
C VAL A 214 4.29 14.43 0.90
N TYR A 215 3.31 14.51 0.03
CA TYR A 215 2.34 13.44 -0.18
C TYR A 215 2.94 12.22 -0.91
N TYR A 216 3.85 12.44 -1.86
CA TYR A 216 4.47 11.38 -2.65
C TYR A 216 5.80 10.86 -2.10
N GLY A 217 6.50 11.64 -1.24
CA GLY A 217 7.83 11.29 -0.76
C GLY A 217 7.83 10.06 0.16
N THR A 218 8.66 9.08 -0.13
CA THR A 218 8.86 7.92 0.77
C THR A 218 9.36 8.37 2.13
N ASP A 219 10.29 9.31 2.17
CA ASP A 219 10.88 9.90 3.36
C ASP A 219 9.87 10.66 4.23
N THR A 220 8.93 11.37 3.61
CA THR A 220 7.90 12.17 4.29
C THR A 220 6.64 11.37 4.65
N ARG A 221 6.49 10.15 4.14
CA ARG A 221 5.35 9.25 4.37
C ARG A 221 5.70 8.00 5.16
N ALA A 222 6.99 7.74 5.37
CA ALA A 222 7.49 6.58 6.09
C ALA A 222 6.89 6.44 7.49
N PHE A 223 6.56 7.53 8.16
CA PHE A 223 5.99 7.52 9.52
C PHE A 223 4.74 6.64 9.62
N ALA A 224 3.92 6.53 8.56
CA ALA A 224 2.72 5.70 8.58
C ALA A 224 3.06 4.20 8.63
N ILE A 225 4.00 3.75 7.80
CA ILE A 225 4.49 2.35 7.83
C ILE A 225 5.23 2.09 9.14
N LEU A 226 6.05 3.04 9.60
CA LEU A 226 6.84 2.95 10.82
C LEU A 226 5.97 2.91 12.08
N ALA A 227 4.79 3.57 12.08
CA ALA A 227 3.80 3.43 13.14
C ALA A 227 3.28 1.98 13.25
N GLY A 228 3.01 1.33 12.13
CA GLY A 228 2.65 -0.09 12.10
C GLY A 228 3.78 -1.01 12.57
N ILE A 229 5.01 -0.70 12.17
CA ILE A 229 6.22 -1.41 12.61
C ILE A 229 6.42 -1.27 14.13
N ALA A 230 6.32 -0.05 14.65
CA ALA A 230 6.42 0.22 16.08
C ALA A 230 5.34 -0.54 16.86
N LEU A 231 4.10 -0.57 16.38
CA LEU A 231 3.02 -1.33 16.97
C LEU A 231 3.32 -2.84 17.01
N ALA A 232 3.84 -3.43 15.94
CA ALA A 232 4.21 -4.84 15.91
C ALA A 232 5.30 -5.17 16.96
N ALA A 233 6.32 -4.32 17.04
CA ALA A 233 7.38 -4.46 18.04
C ALA A 233 6.86 -4.30 19.45
N LEU A 234 5.98 -3.32 19.71
CA LEU A 234 5.38 -3.09 21.02
C LEU A 234 4.52 -4.28 21.46
N ILE A 235 3.70 -4.84 20.58
CA ILE A 235 2.90 -6.04 20.88
C ILE A 235 3.80 -7.26 21.15
N ALA A 236 4.92 -7.40 20.43
CA ALA A 236 5.87 -8.47 20.67
C ALA A 236 6.55 -8.35 22.05
N LEU A 237 6.76 -7.13 22.54
CA LEU A 237 7.39 -6.86 23.83
C LEU A 237 6.44 -6.97 25.02
N LEU A 238 5.25 -6.41 24.90
CA LEU A 238 4.28 -6.33 25.99
C LEU A 238 3.34 -7.53 26.05
N GLY A 239 3.25 -8.29 24.96
CA GLY A 239 2.24 -9.33 24.81
C GLY A 239 0.82 -8.76 24.62
N PRO A 240 -0.18 -9.66 24.57
CA PRO A 240 -1.59 -9.26 24.45
C PRO A 240 -2.12 -8.66 25.76
N VAL A 241 -3.04 -7.70 25.63
CA VAL A 241 -3.72 -7.07 26.76
C VAL A 241 -4.80 -8.03 27.30
N THR A 242 -4.53 -8.69 28.41
CA THR A 242 -5.41 -9.70 29.02
C THR A 242 -6.29 -9.15 30.14
N ALA A 243 -5.78 -8.19 30.93
CA ALA A 243 -6.50 -7.61 32.04
C ALA A 243 -7.72 -6.78 31.55
N ARG A 244 -8.85 -6.89 32.28
CA ARG A 244 -10.15 -6.30 31.87
C ARG A 244 -10.10 -4.79 31.68
N ARG A 245 -9.52 -4.06 32.66
CA ARG A 245 -9.49 -2.58 32.64
C ARG A 245 -8.66 -2.03 31.45
N PRO A 246 -7.37 -2.41 31.25
CA PRO A 246 -6.61 -1.90 30.13
C PRO A 246 -7.16 -2.36 28.78
N ARG A 247 -7.79 -3.54 28.69
CA ARG A 247 -8.48 -3.99 27.48
C ARG A 247 -9.68 -3.10 27.17
N LEU A 248 -10.50 -2.76 28.15
CA LEU A 248 -11.62 -1.84 27.95
C LEU A 248 -11.13 -0.44 27.55
N ALA A 249 -10.05 0.05 28.17
CA ALA A 249 -9.45 1.32 27.79
C ALA A 249 -8.97 1.30 26.33
N LEU A 250 -8.27 0.24 25.91
CA LEU A 250 -7.82 0.07 24.53
C LEU A 250 -9.00 -0.01 23.54
N GLU A 251 -10.08 -0.67 23.90
CA GLU A 251 -11.30 -0.74 23.09
C GLU A 251 -11.94 0.64 22.92
N VAL A 252 -12.11 1.41 24.01
CA VAL A 252 -12.67 2.77 23.98
C VAL A 252 -11.83 3.70 23.12
N VAL A 253 -10.50 3.68 23.31
CA VAL A 253 -9.58 4.49 22.50
C VAL A 253 -9.58 4.02 21.05
N GLY A 254 -9.69 2.71 20.80
CA GLY A 254 -9.81 2.14 19.46
C GLY A 254 -11.09 2.58 18.73
N ILE A 255 -12.22 2.56 19.41
CA ILE A 255 -13.49 3.08 18.87
C ILE A 255 -13.38 4.59 18.62
N GLY A 256 -12.84 5.36 19.57
CA GLY A 256 -12.60 6.80 19.38
C GLY A 256 -11.70 7.09 18.17
N SER A 257 -10.66 6.29 17.99
CA SER A 257 -9.76 6.38 16.82
C SER A 257 -10.46 6.04 15.51
N ALA A 258 -11.33 5.03 15.50
CA ALA A 258 -12.12 4.68 14.31
C ALA A 258 -13.13 5.80 13.95
N LEU A 259 -13.78 6.39 14.94
CA LEU A 259 -14.67 7.54 14.75
C LEU A 259 -13.89 8.77 14.26
N PHE A 260 -12.72 9.04 14.82
CA PHE A 260 -11.84 10.11 14.35
C PHE A 260 -11.44 9.92 12.88
N LEU A 261 -11.00 8.72 12.47
CA LEU A 261 -10.67 8.40 11.09
C LEU A 261 -11.89 8.56 10.16
N THR A 262 -13.06 8.15 10.62
CA THR A 262 -14.31 8.32 9.88
C THR A 262 -14.64 9.80 9.71
N ALA A 263 -14.59 10.59 10.77
CA ALA A 263 -14.81 12.04 10.70
C ALA A 263 -13.79 12.73 9.80
N ALA A 264 -12.51 12.35 9.90
CA ALA A 264 -11.45 12.83 9.02
C ALA A 264 -11.71 12.49 7.54
N ALA A 265 -12.23 11.29 7.25
CA ALA A 265 -12.58 10.88 5.90
C ALA A 265 -13.72 11.74 5.30
N PHE A 266 -14.66 12.20 6.10
CA PHE A 266 -15.72 13.09 5.60
C PHE A 266 -15.28 14.55 5.48
N SER A 267 -14.40 15.04 6.36
CA SER A 267 -14.14 16.48 6.51
C SER A 267 -12.81 16.94 5.90
N LEU A 268 -11.76 16.11 5.88
CA LEU A 268 -10.44 16.53 5.45
C LEU A 268 -10.31 16.52 3.92
N LYS A 269 -10.15 17.71 3.34
CA LYS A 269 -9.75 17.86 1.93
C LYS A 269 -8.25 17.65 1.79
N GLY A 270 -7.82 17.02 0.70
CA GLY A 270 -6.43 16.65 0.49
C GLY A 270 -5.41 17.82 0.43
N GLN A 271 -5.87 19.03 0.16
CA GLN A 271 -5.04 20.24 0.18
C GLN A 271 -5.09 21.00 1.53
N SER A 272 -5.82 20.46 2.52
CA SER A 272 -5.95 21.10 3.83
C SER A 272 -4.60 21.23 4.53
N LEU A 273 -4.26 22.43 5.01
CA LEU A 273 -3.05 22.71 5.78
C LEU A 273 -2.95 21.83 7.04
N VAL A 274 -4.09 21.55 7.68
CA VAL A 274 -4.16 20.69 8.88
C VAL A 274 -3.62 19.29 8.59
N LEU A 275 -3.86 18.77 7.38
CA LEU A 275 -3.39 17.46 6.96
C LEU A 275 -1.86 17.35 7.03
N TYR A 276 -1.15 18.36 6.52
CA TYR A 276 0.32 18.38 6.43
C TYR A 276 1.00 18.91 7.70
N ARG A 277 0.24 19.58 8.58
CA ARG A 277 0.73 20.03 9.91
C ARG A 277 0.48 19.01 11.02
N GLY A 278 0.54 17.74 10.70
CA GLY A 278 0.42 16.63 11.65
C GLY A 278 -0.85 15.79 11.50
N GLY A 279 -1.83 16.20 10.68
CA GLY A 279 -3.07 15.43 10.45
C GLY A 279 -2.82 14.04 9.90
N LEU A 280 -1.89 13.89 8.94
CA LEU A 280 -1.49 12.58 8.40
C LEU A 280 -0.88 11.68 9.49
N LEU A 281 -0.02 12.24 10.35
CA LEU A 281 0.57 11.50 11.47
C LEU A 281 -0.51 11.08 12.47
N ALA A 282 -1.42 11.99 12.83
CA ALA A 282 -2.54 11.70 13.72
C ALA A 282 -3.43 10.58 13.17
N CYS A 283 -3.76 10.61 11.87
CA CYS A 283 -4.50 9.53 11.20
C CYS A 283 -3.74 8.20 11.22
N SER A 284 -2.42 8.22 11.00
CA SER A 284 -1.59 7.01 11.04
C SER A 284 -1.52 6.41 12.44
N VAL A 285 -1.39 7.24 13.49
CA VAL A 285 -1.44 6.81 14.89
C VAL A 285 -2.83 6.25 15.22
N ALA A 286 -3.90 6.92 14.82
CA ALA A 286 -5.26 6.43 15.02
C ALA A 286 -5.49 5.08 14.33
N ALA A 287 -5.00 4.89 13.09
CA ALA A 287 -5.05 3.61 12.39
C ALA A 287 -4.26 2.52 13.14
N ALA A 288 -3.08 2.84 13.69
CA ALA A 288 -2.31 1.91 14.51
C ALA A 288 -3.07 1.49 15.78
N ILE A 289 -3.77 2.42 16.43
CA ILE A 289 -4.61 2.13 17.61
C ILE A 289 -5.79 1.23 17.23
N VAL A 290 -6.46 1.48 16.10
CA VAL A 290 -7.53 0.61 15.59
C VAL A 290 -7.01 -0.81 15.35
N VAL A 291 -5.83 -0.95 14.75
CA VAL A 291 -5.16 -2.25 14.58
C VAL A 291 -4.85 -2.88 15.94
N ALA A 292 -4.29 -2.13 16.89
CA ALA A 292 -3.96 -2.61 18.25
C ALA A 292 -5.19 -3.17 18.97
N ALA A 293 -6.32 -2.46 18.94
CA ALA A 293 -7.58 -2.90 19.54
C ALA A 293 -8.14 -4.16 18.83
N SER A 294 -7.94 -4.25 17.51
CA SER A 294 -8.51 -5.32 16.68
C SER A 294 -7.77 -6.67 16.76
N VAL A 295 -6.48 -6.67 17.15
CA VAL A 295 -5.66 -7.89 17.18
C VAL A 295 -5.63 -8.61 18.54
N GLN A 296 -6.39 -8.12 19.53
CA GLN A 296 -6.43 -8.73 20.85
C GLN A 296 -7.05 -10.14 20.82
N PRO A 297 -6.59 -11.07 21.69
CA PRO A 297 -7.07 -12.46 21.69
C PRO A 297 -8.58 -12.58 21.92
N ALA A 298 -9.14 -11.72 22.78
CA ALA A 298 -10.57 -11.65 23.01
C ALA A 298 -11.16 -10.47 22.20
N PRO A 299 -11.92 -10.77 21.11
CA PRO A 299 -12.44 -9.74 20.22
C PRO A 299 -13.47 -8.86 20.94
N GLY A 300 -13.21 -7.55 20.98
CA GLY A 300 -14.13 -6.52 21.46
C GLY A 300 -15.19 -6.12 20.42
N PRO A 301 -16.08 -5.17 20.75
CA PRO A 301 -17.07 -4.62 19.81
C PRO A 301 -16.50 -4.12 18.50
N LEU A 302 -15.38 -3.36 18.54
CA LEU A 302 -14.72 -2.85 17.35
C LEU A 302 -14.22 -3.99 16.44
N SER A 303 -13.53 -4.99 17.03
CA SER A 303 -13.04 -6.15 16.29
C SER A 303 -14.19 -6.95 15.65
N LYS A 304 -15.32 -7.10 16.36
CA LYS A 304 -16.52 -7.77 15.83
C LYS A 304 -17.13 -6.99 14.66
N LEU A 305 -17.27 -5.67 14.80
CA LEU A 305 -17.77 -4.80 13.74
C LEU A 305 -16.89 -4.89 12.49
N LEU A 306 -15.57 -4.82 12.65
CA LEU A 306 -14.62 -4.94 11.55
C LEU A 306 -14.57 -6.36 10.96
N SER A 307 -15.05 -7.38 11.68
CA SER A 307 -15.08 -8.77 11.21
C SER A 307 -16.37 -9.16 10.47
N ILE A 308 -17.29 -8.22 10.18
CA ILE A 308 -18.49 -8.53 9.40
C ILE A 308 -18.15 -8.99 7.98
N ARG A 309 -18.94 -9.92 7.46
CA ARG A 309 -18.68 -10.57 6.16
C ARG A 309 -18.44 -9.62 4.98
N PRO A 310 -19.21 -8.55 4.77
CA PRO A 310 -18.97 -7.66 3.63
C PRO A 310 -17.59 -6.99 3.68
N LEU A 311 -17.17 -6.50 4.86
CA LEU A 311 -15.87 -5.86 5.02
C LEU A 311 -14.71 -6.84 4.85
N THR A 312 -14.82 -8.03 5.45
CA THR A 312 -13.76 -9.05 5.34
C THR A 312 -13.66 -9.62 3.93
N ALA A 313 -14.78 -9.81 3.24
CA ALA A 313 -14.78 -10.26 1.84
C ALA A 313 -14.11 -9.23 0.93
N LEU A 314 -14.45 -7.95 1.09
CA LEU A 314 -13.79 -6.86 0.36
C LEU A 314 -12.29 -6.77 0.71
N GLY A 315 -11.95 -6.96 1.98
CA GLY A 315 -10.56 -6.96 2.47
C GLY A 315 -9.70 -8.08 1.90
N LEU A 316 -10.27 -9.27 1.69
CA LEU A 316 -9.56 -10.40 1.07
C LEU A 316 -9.09 -10.11 -0.35
N ILE A 317 -9.87 -9.35 -1.12
CA ILE A 317 -9.57 -8.96 -2.50
C ILE A 317 -9.07 -7.51 -2.61
N SER A 318 -8.85 -6.83 -1.48
CA SER A 318 -8.55 -5.39 -1.42
C SER A 318 -7.34 -4.97 -2.27
N TYR A 319 -6.33 -5.83 -2.40
CA TYR A 319 -5.18 -5.58 -3.26
C TYR A 319 -5.58 -5.49 -4.74
N GLY A 320 -6.32 -6.46 -5.25
CA GLY A 320 -6.83 -6.43 -6.63
C GLY A 320 -7.80 -5.25 -6.84
N VAL A 321 -8.70 -4.99 -5.89
CA VAL A 321 -9.62 -3.84 -5.95
C VAL A 321 -8.83 -2.53 -6.04
N TYR A 322 -7.82 -2.33 -5.16
CA TYR A 322 -6.96 -1.15 -5.19
C TYR A 322 -6.19 -1.02 -6.52
N LEU A 323 -5.71 -2.14 -7.05
CA LEU A 323 -4.89 -2.16 -8.25
C LEU A 323 -5.70 -1.87 -9.52
N TYR A 324 -6.91 -2.43 -9.64
CA TYR A 324 -7.72 -2.32 -10.87
C TYR A 324 -8.65 -1.11 -10.88
N HIS A 325 -9.02 -0.52 -9.71
CA HIS A 325 -10.06 0.52 -9.71
C HIS A 325 -9.69 1.73 -10.55
N TRP A 326 -8.45 2.23 -10.43
CA TRP A 326 -8.09 3.47 -11.09
C TRP A 326 -8.02 3.37 -12.63
N PRO A 327 -7.34 2.36 -13.22
CA PRO A 327 -7.44 2.12 -14.66
C PRO A 327 -8.88 1.98 -15.16
N ILE A 328 -9.74 1.28 -14.41
CA ILE A 328 -11.16 1.12 -14.76
C ILE A 328 -11.90 2.45 -14.66
N PHE A 329 -11.65 3.26 -13.62
CA PHE A 329 -12.28 4.57 -13.46
C PHE A 329 -11.88 5.55 -14.58
N VAL A 330 -10.62 5.50 -15.01
CA VAL A 330 -10.12 6.28 -16.16
C VAL A 330 -10.76 5.78 -17.46
N TRP A 331 -10.84 4.48 -17.66
CA TRP A 331 -11.45 3.88 -18.85
C TRP A 331 -12.95 4.17 -18.93
N LEU A 332 -13.69 3.93 -17.85
CA LEU A 332 -15.13 4.21 -17.75
C LEU A 332 -15.35 5.70 -17.43
N SER A 333 -14.87 6.59 -18.29
CA SER A 333 -15.06 8.04 -18.12
C SER A 333 -16.51 8.47 -18.43
N PRO A 334 -16.98 9.63 -17.92
CA PRO A 334 -18.28 10.17 -18.27
C PRO A 334 -18.49 10.31 -19.78
N ALA A 335 -17.44 10.73 -20.51
CA ALA A 335 -17.49 10.91 -21.97
C ALA A 335 -17.73 9.60 -22.73
N ARG A 336 -17.30 8.45 -22.18
CA ARG A 336 -17.48 7.14 -22.84
C ARG A 336 -18.76 6.43 -22.40
N THR A 337 -19.17 6.62 -21.16
CA THR A 337 -20.32 5.90 -20.59
C THR A 337 -21.62 6.69 -20.65
N HIS A 338 -21.53 8.01 -20.85
CA HIS A 338 -22.64 8.97 -20.73
C HIS A 338 -23.32 8.94 -19.35
N LEU A 339 -22.67 8.34 -18.34
CA LEU A 339 -23.13 8.28 -16.94
C LEU A 339 -22.37 9.29 -16.09
N HIS A 340 -23.04 9.81 -15.04
CA HIS A 340 -22.49 10.77 -14.10
C HIS A 340 -22.87 10.40 -12.65
N GLY A 341 -22.14 10.92 -11.67
CA GLY A 341 -22.45 10.77 -10.24
C GLY A 341 -22.55 9.31 -9.78
N TRP A 342 -23.55 9.00 -8.99
CA TRP A 342 -23.74 7.68 -8.39
C TRP A 342 -23.92 6.53 -9.40
N PRO A 343 -24.70 6.66 -10.49
CA PRO A 343 -24.80 5.60 -11.51
C PRO A 343 -23.43 5.21 -12.09
N LEU A 344 -22.62 6.19 -12.44
CA LEU A 344 -21.26 5.93 -12.94
C LEU A 344 -20.39 5.26 -11.87
N PHE A 345 -20.45 5.74 -10.62
CA PHE A 345 -19.69 5.16 -9.53
C PHE A 345 -20.06 3.69 -9.29
N VAL A 346 -21.34 3.36 -9.25
CA VAL A 346 -21.80 1.97 -9.07
C VAL A 346 -21.28 1.06 -10.18
N VAL A 347 -21.35 1.50 -11.45
CA VAL A 347 -20.82 0.72 -12.59
C VAL A 347 -19.30 0.52 -12.44
N ARG A 348 -18.55 1.57 -12.15
CA ARG A 348 -17.09 1.51 -11.92
C ARG A 348 -16.72 0.53 -10.82
N VAL A 349 -17.40 0.61 -9.68
CA VAL A 349 -17.16 -0.29 -8.53
C VAL A 349 -17.55 -1.72 -8.87
N ALA A 350 -18.69 -1.95 -9.52
CA ALA A 350 -19.12 -3.29 -9.91
C ALA A 350 -18.11 -3.96 -10.86
N VAL A 351 -17.65 -3.25 -11.90
CA VAL A 351 -16.62 -3.74 -12.82
C VAL A 351 -15.31 -3.99 -12.09
N THR A 352 -14.89 -3.07 -11.21
CA THR A 352 -13.65 -3.23 -10.42
C THR A 352 -13.72 -4.48 -9.55
N ILE A 353 -14.80 -4.69 -8.83
CA ILE A 353 -14.98 -5.88 -7.97
C ILE A 353 -15.00 -7.16 -8.83
N ALA A 354 -15.70 -7.16 -9.95
CA ALA A 354 -15.75 -8.31 -10.86
C ALA A 354 -14.35 -8.69 -11.35
N VAL A 355 -13.58 -7.71 -11.87
CA VAL A 355 -12.19 -7.93 -12.32
C VAL A 355 -11.30 -8.40 -11.17
N ALA A 356 -11.41 -7.79 -9.99
CA ALA A 356 -10.63 -8.19 -8.82
C ALA A 356 -10.94 -9.63 -8.36
N VAL A 357 -12.22 -10.03 -8.36
CA VAL A 357 -12.62 -11.40 -8.01
C VAL A 357 -12.12 -12.41 -9.05
N ILE A 358 -12.25 -12.10 -10.34
CA ILE A 358 -11.75 -12.94 -11.43
C ILE A 358 -10.22 -13.11 -11.31
N SER A 359 -9.49 -12.01 -11.17
CA SER A 359 -8.03 -12.04 -10.97
C SER A 359 -7.65 -12.84 -9.71
N TYR A 360 -8.31 -12.57 -8.60
CA TYR A 360 -8.06 -13.29 -7.34
C TYR A 360 -8.25 -14.79 -7.52
N ARG A 361 -9.36 -15.21 -8.13
CA ARG A 361 -9.73 -16.64 -8.25
C ARG A 361 -8.89 -17.40 -9.27
N PHE A 362 -8.60 -16.78 -10.42
CA PHE A 362 -7.99 -17.46 -11.56
C PHE A 362 -6.51 -17.18 -11.75
N VAL A 363 -5.98 -16.09 -11.17
CA VAL A 363 -4.57 -15.71 -11.30
C VAL A 363 -3.85 -15.80 -9.96
N GLU A 364 -4.34 -15.08 -8.93
CA GLU A 364 -3.61 -14.96 -7.67
C GLU A 364 -3.64 -16.26 -6.85
N GLN A 365 -4.81 -16.85 -6.66
CA GLN A 365 -4.99 -18.06 -5.84
C GLN A 365 -4.20 -19.27 -6.38
N PRO A 366 -4.23 -19.63 -7.67
CA PRO A 366 -3.44 -20.72 -8.21
C PRO A 366 -1.94 -20.53 -7.99
N ILE A 367 -1.42 -19.32 -8.23
CA ILE A 367 0.00 -19.00 -8.06
C ILE A 367 0.41 -19.05 -6.57
N ARG A 368 -0.45 -18.60 -5.66
CA ARG A 368 -0.18 -18.64 -4.21
C ARG A 368 -0.17 -20.04 -3.62
N HIS A 369 -1.04 -20.96 -4.10
CA HIS A 369 -1.30 -22.25 -3.44
C HIS A 369 -0.61 -23.44 -4.09
N GLY A 370 0.10 -23.30 -5.18
CA GLY A 370 0.83 -24.45 -5.63
C GLY A 370 1.18 -24.58 -7.10
N TRP A 371 0.74 -23.65 -7.96
CA TRP A 371 1.27 -23.65 -9.31
C TRP A 371 2.78 -23.34 -9.24
N ARG A 372 3.55 -24.42 -9.26
CA ARG A 372 5.01 -24.35 -9.37
C ARG A 372 5.34 -24.59 -10.83
N PRO A 373 5.68 -23.57 -11.62
CA PRO A 373 6.25 -23.83 -12.93
C PRO A 373 7.49 -24.70 -12.73
N ALA A 374 7.65 -25.71 -13.56
CA ALA A 374 8.82 -26.60 -13.55
C ALA A 374 10.14 -25.83 -13.75
N ILE A 375 10.03 -24.59 -14.26
CA ILE A 375 11.13 -23.63 -14.47
C ILE A 375 11.41 -22.87 -13.16
N ARG A 376 12.69 -22.69 -12.84
CA ARG A 376 13.17 -21.96 -11.65
C ARG A 376 12.45 -20.58 -11.53
N THR A 377 11.87 -20.30 -10.38
CA THR A 377 11.17 -19.03 -10.10
C THR A 377 12.01 -17.79 -10.40
N GLY A 378 13.33 -17.88 -10.28
CA GLY A 378 14.30 -16.84 -10.65
C GLY A 378 14.35 -16.51 -12.15
N VAL A 379 13.77 -17.34 -13.03
CA VAL A 379 13.69 -17.09 -14.48
C VAL A 379 12.27 -16.63 -14.86
N VAL A 380 11.25 -17.23 -14.26
CA VAL A 380 9.84 -16.97 -14.62
C VAL A 380 9.42 -15.53 -14.33
N TYR A 381 9.76 -15.00 -13.15
CA TYR A 381 9.35 -13.63 -12.79
C TYR A 381 10.07 -12.55 -13.62
N PRO A 382 11.39 -12.60 -13.84
CA PRO A 382 12.05 -11.67 -14.75
C PRO A 382 11.53 -11.76 -16.20
N ALA A 383 11.28 -12.98 -16.70
CA ALA A 383 10.74 -13.17 -18.04
C ALA A 383 9.31 -12.58 -18.16
N ALA A 384 8.45 -12.82 -17.16
CA ALA A 384 7.12 -12.22 -17.12
C ALA A 384 7.18 -10.69 -17.04
N ALA A 385 8.09 -10.14 -16.23
CA ALA A 385 8.29 -8.70 -16.15
C ALA A 385 8.79 -8.12 -17.49
N ALA A 386 9.74 -8.79 -18.14
CA ALA A 386 10.22 -8.40 -19.48
C ALA A 386 9.08 -8.41 -20.53
N LEU A 387 8.23 -9.46 -20.50
CA LEU A 387 7.06 -9.54 -21.38
C LEU A 387 6.09 -8.36 -21.15
N VAL A 388 5.82 -8.03 -19.90
CA VAL A 388 4.97 -6.88 -19.55
C VAL A 388 5.59 -5.58 -20.05
N VAL A 389 6.90 -5.37 -19.87
CA VAL A 389 7.60 -4.18 -20.37
C VAL A 389 7.53 -4.11 -21.91
N VAL A 390 7.78 -5.23 -22.59
CA VAL A 390 7.65 -5.28 -24.06
C VAL A 390 6.23 -4.95 -24.52
N ALA A 391 5.20 -5.51 -23.88
CA ALA A 391 3.81 -5.21 -24.18
C ALA A 391 3.48 -3.72 -23.98
N LEU A 392 3.99 -3.10 -22.90
CA LEU A 392 3.84 -1.67 -22.65
C LEU A 392 4.54 -0.81 -23.70
N LEU A 393 5.76 -1.17 -24.10
CA LEU A 393 6.51 -0.46 -25.13
C LEU A 393 5.80 -0.55 -26.50
N ILE A 394 5.28 -1.72 -26.86
CA ILE A 394 4.50 -1.91 -28.08
C ILE A 394 3.19 -1.13 -27.99
N GLY A 395 2.42 -1.27 -26.92
CA GLY A 395 1.14 -0.59 -26.73
C GLY A 395 1.24 0.93 -26.76
N THR A 396 2.41 1.47 -26.44
CA THR A 396 2.70 2.92 -26.45
C THR A 396 3.57 3.35 -27.63
N ALA A 397 3.78 2.50 -28.65
CA ALA A 397 4.70 2.79 -29.78
C ALA A 397 4.20 3.95 -30.68
N GLY A 398 2.89 4.20 -30.72
CA GLY A 398 2.29 5.31 -31.47
C GLY A 398 2.57 6.71 -30.94
N TYR A 399 3.36 6.85 -29.87
CA TYR A 399 3.75 8.15 -29.34
C TYR A 399 4.51 8.97 -30.39
N ARG A 400 4.00 10.18 -30.64
CA ARG A 400 4.68 11.22 -31.42
C ARG A 400 5.08 12.32 -30.45
N PRO A 401 6.39 12.69 -30.33
CA PRO A 401 6.79 13.81 -29.51
C PRO A 401 6.10 15.08 -30.06
N PRO A 402 5.64 16.00 -29.19
CA PRO A 402 5.15 17.28 -29.64
C PRO A 402 6.24 17.98 -30.45
N PRO A 403 5.89 18.71 -31.52
CA PRO A 403 6.87 19.43 -32.33
C PRO A 403 7.69 20.36 -31.43
N HIS A 404 9.01 20.32 -31.59
CA HIS A 404 9.93 21.21 -30.86
C HIS A 404 9.48 22.67 -31.04
N GLY A 405 8.94 23.28 -30.00
CA GLY A 405 8.43 24.66 -30.01
C GLY A 405 7.06 24.88 -29.35
N ALA A 406 6.29 23.80 -29.08
CA ALA A 406 4.93 23.93 -28.52
C ALA A 406 4.88 24.04 -26.98
N VAL A 407 6.01 24.01 -26.27
CA VAL A 407 6.05 23.83 -24.80
C VAL A 407 5.98 25.13 -24.02
N THR A 408 5.95 26.32 -24.66
CA THR A 408 6.19 27.57 -23.94
C THR A 408 5.00 28.53 -23.79
N THR A 409 3.87 28.29 -24.42
CA THR A 409 2.74 29.23 -24.35
C THR A 409 1.85 29.04 -23.11
N ASP A 410 1.57 27.83 -22.69
CA ASP A 410 0.65 27.61 -21.56
C ASP A 410 1.27 27.87 -20.19
N ALA A 411 2.56 27.55 -20.00
CA ALA A 411 3.27 27.84 -18.76
C ALA A 411 3.54 29.34 -18.57
N ALA A 412 3.85 30.05 -19.65
CA ALA A 412 4.06 31.49 -19.62
C ALA A 412 2.74 32.25 -19.39
N THR A 413 1.64 31.78 -19.97
CA THR A 413 0.30 32.38 -19.80
C THR A 413 -0.22 32.14 -18.38
N ALA A 414 0.01 30.93 -17.80
CA ALA A 414 -0.34 30.66 -16.41
C ALA A 414 0.49 31.43 -15.39
N ALA A 415 1.76 31.75 -15.70
CA ALA A 415 2.61 32.59 -14.87
C ALA A 415 2.20 34.08 -14.95
N ALA A 416 1.83 34.57 -16.13
CA ALA A 416 1.37 35.96 -16.32
C ALA A 416 0.01 36.24 -15.69
N THR A 417 -0.88 35.21 -15.58
CA THR A 417 -2.19 35.36 -14.92
C THR A 417 -2.10 35.33 -13.39
N ARG A 418 -0.99 34.86 -12.83
CA ARG A 418 -0.70 34.89 -11.37
C ARG A 418 0.03 36.17 -10.91
N ALA A 419 0.48 37.00 -11.82
CA ALA A 419 1.18 38.26 -11.52
C ALA A 419 0.28 39.51 -11.68
N ARG A 420 -1.00 39.33 -11.93
CA ARG A 420 -2.05 40.34 -11.87
C ARG A 420 -3.07 39.96 -10.79
#